data_491ed942c140de238a214a273a83d78b
#
_entry.id   491ed942c140de238a214a273a83d78b
#
_cell.length_a   1.000
_cell.length_b   1.000
_cell.length_c   1.000
_cell.angle_alpha   90.00
_cell.angle_beta   90.00
_cell.angle_gamma   90.00
#
_symmetry.space_group_name_H-M   'P 1'
#
loop_
_entity.id
_entity.type
_entity.pdbx_description
1 polymer ?
#
loop_
_entity_poly.entity_id
_entity_poly.type
_entity_poly.pdbx_seq_one_letter_code
_entity_poly.pdbx_strand_id
1 'polypeptide(L)'
;LVKWEAGDPEVRALWAMMNNWVYAGFDETYRKMGVGFDKIYYESDTYLEGKEKVMEGLEKGFFYRKEDNSVWADLTAEGLDHKLLLRGDGTSVYMTQDIGTAKLRFQDYPINKMIYVVGNEQNYHFQVLSILLDKLGFEWGKGLVHFSYGMVELPEGKMKSREGTVVDADDLMEAMIETAKETSAELGKLDGLTQEEADNIARIVGLGALKYFILKVDARKNMTFNPKESIDFNGNTGPFIQYTYARVQSVL
;
A
#
# COMPACT_ATOMS: atom_id res chain seq x y z
N LEU A 1 -14.40 17.14 -7.43
CA LEU A 1 -15.03 16.22 -6.48
C LEU A 1 -16.54 16.47 -6.37
N VAL A 2 -17.00 17.73 -6.12
CA VAL A 2 -18.45 18.05 -5.99
C VAL A 2 -19.27 17.53 -7.17
N LYS A 3 -18.87 17.84 -8.40
CA LYS A 3 -19.55 17.32 -9.60
C LYS A 3 -19.55 15.79 -9.68
N TRP A 4 -18.44 15.17 -9.28
CA TRP A 4 -18.31 13.71 -9.28
C TRP A 4 -19.28 13.07 -8.28
N GLU A 5 -19.32 13.56 -7.03
CA GLU A 5 -20.26 13.08 -6.01
C GLU A 5 -21.73 13.38 -6.38
N ALA A 6 -21.99 14.48 -7.08
CA ALA A 6 -23.31 14.81 -7.62
C ALA A 6 -23.75 13.92 -8.81
N GLY A 7 -22.86 13.05 -9.31
CA GLY A 7 -23.17 12.14 -10.40
C GLY A 7 -23.06 12.73 -11.80
N ASP A 8 -22.34 13.84 -12.00
CA ASP A 8 -22.13 14.46 -13.30
C ASP A 8 -21.56 13.43 -14.30
N PRO A 9 -22.23 13.14 -15.41
CA PRO A 9 -21.89 12.03 -16.29
C PRO A 9 -20.56 12.27 -17.02
N GLU A 10 -20.22 13.49 -17.40
CA GLU A 10 -18.97 13.79 -18.10
C GLU A 10 -17.76 13.62 -17.15
N VAL A 11 -17.89 14.16 -15.93
CA VAL A 11 -16.86 14.05 -14.91
C VAL A 11 -16.64 12.60 -14.49
N ARG A 12 -17.72 11.82 -14.32
CA ARG A 12 -17.63 10.40 -13.98
C ARG A 12 -17.06 9.57 -15.13
N ALA A 13 -17.39 9.86 -16.38
CA ALA A 13 -16.83 9.17 -17.54
C ALA A 13 -15.33 9.41 -17.67
N LEU A 14 -14.89 10.67 -17.53
CA LEU A 14 -13.47 11.01 -17.54
C LEU A 14 -12.73 10.33 -16.38
N TRP A 15 -13.27 10.41 -15.18
CA TRP A 15 -12.71 9.76 -13.99
C TRP A 15 -12.58 8.24 -14.19
N ALA A 16 -13.61 7.56 -14.69
CA ALA A 16 -13.61 6.13 -14.92
C ALA A 16 -12.55 5.73 -15.96
N MET A 17 -12.44 6.49 -17.06
CA MET A 17 -11.43 6.25 -18.08
C MET A 17 -10.02 6.33 -17.50
N MET A 18 -9.70 7.39 -16.75
CA MET A 18 -8.39 7.59 -16.15
C MET A 18 -8.06 6.51 -15.11
N ASN A 19 -9.03 6.18 -14.24
CA ASN A 19 -8.81 5.14 -13.21
C ASN A 19 -8.63 3.74 -13.83
N ASN A 20 -9.35 3.41 -14.91
CA ASN A 20 -9.16 2.13 -15.60
C ASN A 20 -7.72 1.96 -16.12
N TRP A 21 -7.08 3.02 -16.61
CA TRP A 21 -5.67 2.96 -16.98
C TRP A 21 -4.75 2.68 -15.78
N VAL A 22 -5.03 3.34 -14.66
CA VAL A 22 -4.26 3.14 -13.42
C VAL A 22 -4.47 1.72 -12.88
N TYR A 23 -5.71 1.22 -12.87
CA TYR A 23 -6.01 -0.13 -12.40
C TYR A 23 -5.33 -1.21 -13.26
N ALA A 24 -5.34 -1.04 -14.59
CA ALA A 24 -4.61 -1.94 -15.48
C ALA A 24 -3.11 -1.95 -15.19
N GLY A 25 -2.52 -0.79 -14.88
CA GLY A 25 -1.13 -0.69 -14.46
C GLY A 25 -0.87 -1.40 -13.12
N PHE A 26 -1.72 -1.20 -12.13
CA PHE A 26 -1.61 -1.90 -10.84
C PHE A 26 -1.72 -3.42 -10.99
N ASP A 27 -2.66 -3.90 -11.79
CA ASP A 27 -2.83 -5.34 -12.04
C ASP A 27 -1.56 -5.95 -12.66
N GLU A 28 -0.92 -5.25 -13.57
CA GLU A 28 0.35 -5.68 -14.17
C GLU A 28 1.48 -5.72 -13.13
N THR A 29 1.61 -4.68 -12.30
CA THR A 29 2.61 -4.60 -11.23
C THR A 29 2.40 -5.72 -10.21
N TYR A 30 1.17 -5.95 -9.74
CA TYR A 30 0.86 -7.03 -8.80
C TYR A 30 1.13 -8.40 -9.40
N ARG A 31 0.79 -8.61 -10.69
CA ARG A 31 1.09 -9.85 -11.40
C ARG A 31 2.59 -10.12 -11.47
N LYS A 32 3.40 -9.11 -11.81
CA LYS A 32 4.87 -9.21 -11.82
C LYS A 32 5.42 -9.54 -10.43
N MET A 33 4.90 -8.90 -9.40
CA MET A 33 5.29 -9.15 -8.01
C MET A 33 4.80 -10.50 -7.46
N GLY A 34 3.84 -11.16 -8.14
CA GLY A 34 3.22 -12.40 -7.66
C GLY A 34 2.35 -12.18 -6.42
N VAL A 35 1.65 -11.04 -6.36
CA VAL A 35 0.73 -10.65 -5.28
C VAL A 35 -0.70 -10.68 -5.79
N GLY A 36 -1.61 -11.22 -4.99
CA GLY A 36 -3.05 -11.25 -5.26
C GLY A 36 -3.85 -10.82 -4.03
N PHE A 37 -5.14 -10.55 -4.26
CA PHE A 37 -6.06 -10.08 -3.22
C PHE A 37 -7.37 -10.87 -3.28
N ASP A 38 -7.93 -11.19 -2.13
CA ASP A 38 -9.25 -11.84 -2.04
C ASP A 38 -10.38 -10.88 -2.39
N LYS A 39 -10.22 -9.59 -2.03
CA LYS A 39 -11.19 -8.53 -2.34
C LYS A 39 -10.50 -7.17 -2.44
N ILE A 40 -10.95 -6.37 -3.40
CA ILE A 40 -10.53 -4.97 -3.57
C ILE A 40 -11.71 -4.07 -3.16
N TYR A 41 -11.42 -3.05 -2.35
CA TYR A 41 -12.37 -2.00 -1.97
C TYR A 41 -11.95 -0.70 -2.63
N TYR A 42 -12.87 -0.09 -3.37
CA TYR A 42 -12.65 1.21 -3.99
C TYR A 42 -13.29 2.31 -3.16
N GLU A 43 -12.55 3.37 -2.89
CA GLU A 43 -13.07 4.53 -2.15
C GLU A 43 -14.30 5.16 -2.81
N SER A 44 -14.40 5.06 -4.14
CA SER A 44 -15.58 5.46 -4.91
C SER A 44 -16.88 4.75 -4.51
N ASP A 45 -16.76 3.56 -3.92
CA ASP A 45 -17.90 2.74 -3.50
C ASP A 45 -18.11 2.84 -1.99
N THR A 46 -17.02 3.01 -1.22
CA THR A 46 -17.07 2.96 0.24
C THR A 46 -17.34 4.30 0.91
N TYR A 47 -17.14 5.44 0.21
CA TYR A 47 -17.27 6.77 0.80
C TYR A 47 -18.67 7.10 1.30
N LEU A 48 -19.73 6.59 0.64
CA LEU A 48 -21.12 6.80 1.04
C LEU A 48 -21.43 6.20 2.40
N GLU A 49 -20.92 4.99 2.66
CA GLU A 49 -21.03 4.32 3.96
C GLU A 49 -20.34 5.13 5.07
N GLY A 50 -19.20 5.73 4.74
CA GLY A 50 -18.49 6.63 5.65
C GLY A 50 -19.27 7.92 5.93
N LYS A 51 -19.84 8.54 4.90
CA LYS A 51 -20.69 9.75 5.05
C LYS A 51 -21.90 9.46 5.94
N GLU A 52 -22.59 8.33 5.72
CA GLU A 52 -23.71 7.89 6.54
C GLU A 52 -23.30 7.79 8.02
N LYS A 53 -22.18 7.16 8.31
CA LYS A 53 -21.68 7.01 9.68
C LYS A 53 -21.25 8.33 10.30
N VAL A 54 -20.67 9.23 9.56
CA VAL A 54 -20.34 10.58 10.05
C VAL A 54 -21.61 11.37 10.38
N MET A 55 -22.66 11.27 9.55
CA MET A 55 -23.94 11.93 9.82
C MET A 55 -24.65 11.33 11.03
N GLU A 56 -24.63 10.00 11.18
CA GLU A 56 -25.12 9.32 12.38
C GLU A 56 -24.38 9.79 13.66
N GLY A 57 -23.06 9.92 13.59
CA GLY A 57 -22.23 10.45 14.69
C GLY A 57 -22.53 11.91 15.01
N LEU A 58 -22.88 12.73 14.02
CA LEU A 58 -23.31 14.11 14.20
C LEU A 58 -24.68 14.15 14.93
N GLU A 59 -25.65 13.34 14.52
CA GLU A 59 -26.99 13.25 15.14
C GLU A 59 -26.91 12.78 16.60
N LYS A 60 -25.99 11.86 16.90
CA LYS A 60 -25.72 11.38 18.27
C LYS A 60 -24.90 12.34 19.13
N GLY A 61 -24.43 13.46 18.59
CA GLY A 61 -23.63 14.45 19.30
C GLY A 61 -22.15 14.04 19.51
N PHE A 62 -21.66 13.03 18.82
CA PHE A 62 -20.24 12.65 18.85
C PHE A 62 -19.38 13.59 18.03
N PHE A 63 -19.97 14.19 17.00
CA PHE A 63 -19.37 15.15 16.10
C PHE A 63 -20.13 16.47 16.13
N TYR A 64 -19.55 17.53 15.60
CA TYR A 64 -20.16 18.85 15.56
C TYR A 64 -20.03 19.51 14.19
N ARG A 65 -20.91 20.44 13.90
CA ARG A 65 -20.94 21.21 12.66
C ARG A 65 -20.42 22.61 12.92
N LYS A 66 -19.52 23.10 12.05
CA LYS A 66 -19.09 24.51 12.04
C LYS A 66 -20.03 25.36 11.20
N GLU A 67 -19.86 26.70 11.29
CA GLU A 67 -20.66 27.69 10.56
C GLU A 67 -20.56 27.53 9.03
N ASP A 68 -19.44 27.04 8.54
CA ASP A 68 -19.20 26.72 7.11
C ASP A 68 -19.82 25.39 6.67
N ASN A 69 -20.69 24.78 7.49
CA ASN A 69 -21.30 23.47 7.33
C ASN A 69 -20.36 22.25 7.36
N SER A 70 -19.06 22.43 7.57
CA SER A 70 -18.14 21.31 7.72
C SER A 70 -18.43 20.52 9.02
N VAL A 71 -18.18 19.20 8.98
CA VAL A 71 -18.38 18.31 10.13
C VAL A 71 -17.02 17.89 10.69
N TRP A 72 -16.87 18.01 12.00
CA TRP A 72 -15.65 17.80 12.74
C TRP A 72 -15.83 16.90 13.95
N ALA A 73 -14.81 16.15 14.30
CA ALA A 73 -14.66 15.47 15.58
C ALA A 73 -13.74 16.28 16.51
N ASP A 74 -14.16 16.47 17.74
CA ASP A 74 -13.30 16.96 18.83
C ASP A 74 -12.60 15.77 19.48
N LEU A 75 -11.27 15.75 19.39
CA LEU A 75 -10.41 14.70 19.96
C LEU A 75 -9.46 15.26 21.03
N THR A 76 -9.77 16.43 21.56
CA THR A 76 -8.93 17.07 22.58
C THR A 76 -8.88 16.28 23.89
N ALA A 77 -9.94 15.57 24.24
CA ALA A 77 -9.96 14.67 25.39
C ALA A 77 -8.99 13.49 25.26
N GLU A 78 -8.67 13.08 24.03
CA GLU A 78 -7.68 12.06 23.70
C GLU A 78 -6.27 12.63 23.46
N GLY A 79 -6.10 13.94 23.71
CA GLY A 79 -4.81 14.63 23.49
C GLY A 79 -4.48 14.88 22.02
N LEU A 80 -5.48 14.88 21.16
CA LEU A 80 -5.33 15.11 19.72
C LEU A 80 -6.06 16.39 19.29
N ASP A 81 -5.85 16.81 18.04
CA ASP A 81 -6.53 17.95 17.45
C ASP A 81 -7.96 17.64 16.97
N HIS A 82 -8.72 18.69 16.65
CA HIS A 82 -9.97 18.54 15.95
C HIS A 82 -9.75 17.94 14.56
N LYS A 83 -10.58 16.95 14.16
CA LYS A 83 -10.46 16.27 12.88
C LYS A 83 -11.63 16.58 11.97
N LEU A 84 -11.34 17.07 10.76
CA LEU A 84 -12.32 17.25 9.69
C LEU A 84 -12.82 15.88 9.20
N LEU A 85 -14.14 15.72 9.11
CA LEU A 85 -14.79 14.50 8.61
C LEU A 85 -15.58 14.75 7.33
N LEU A 86 -16.24 15.90 7.18
CA LEU A 86 -16.88 16.33 5.92
C LEU A 86 -16.56 17.80 5.68
N ARG A 87 -16.29 18.15 4.43
CA ARG A 87 -16.11 19.56 4.03
C ARG A 87 -17.43 20.31 4.07
N GLY A 88 -17.36 21.64 4.05
CA GLY A 88 -18.55 22.50 4.07
C GLY A 88 -19.48 22.31 2.88
N ASP A 89 -18.98 21.84 1.75
CA ASP A 89 -19.75 21.44 0.57
C ASP A 89 -20.34 20.02 0.66
N GLY A 90 -20.15 19.33 1.79
CA GLY A 90 -20.64 17.99 2.04
C GLY A 90 -19.78 16.87 1.46
N THR A 91 -18.66 17.18 0.80
CA THR A 91 -17.78 16.15 0.23
C THR A 91 -16.95 15.45 1.30
N SER A 92 -16.66 14.17 1.06
CA SER A 92 -15.86 13.32 1.94
C SER A 92 -14.36 13.68 1.95
N VAL A 93 -13.69 13.31 3.03
CA VAL A 93 -12.23 13.30 3.16
C VAL A 93 -11.74 11.86 3.34
N TYR A 94 -10.44 11.62 3.28
CA TYR A 94 -9.86 10.27 3.46
C TYR A 94 -10.38 9.56 4.72
N MET A 95 -10.46 10.27 5.84
CA MET A 95 -10.96 9.70 7.10
C MET A 95 -12.38 9.16 6.97
N THR A 96 -13.25 9.86 6.26
CA THR A 96 -14.63 9.42 5.98
C THR A 96 -14.65 8.13 5.18
N GLN A 97 -13.81 8.06 4.15
CA GLN A 97 -13.68 6.89 3.28
C GLN A 97 -13.18 5.67 4.07
N ASP A 98 -12.18 5.86 4.93
CA ASP A 98 -11.64 4.79 5.77
C ASP A 98 -12.66 4.26 6.79
N ILE A 99 -13.50 5.12 7.37
CA ILE A 99 -14.61 4.70 8.23
C ILE A 99 -15.57 3.78 7.46
N GLY A 100 -15.96 4.17 6.25
CA GLY A 100 -16.84 3.39 5.39
C GLY A 100 -16.22 2.05 4.99
N THR A 101 -14.97 2.07 4.59
CA THR A 101 -14.24 0.85 4.20
C THR A 101 -14.09 -0.12 5.38
N ALA A 102 -13.76 0.39 6.56
CA ALA A 102 -13.67 -0.42 7.78
C ALA A 102 -15.00 -1.11 8.11
N LYS A 103 -16.11 -0.35 8.08
CA LYS A 103 -17.46 -0.90 8.28
C LYS A 103 -17.75 -2.06 7.33
N LEU A 104 -17.53 -1.85 6.02
CA LEU A 104 -17.81 -2.86 4.99
C LEU A 104 -16.97 -4.12 5.16
N ARG A 105 -15.68 -4.00 5.52
CA ARG A 105 -14.80 -5.16 5.75
C ARG A 105 -15.31 -6.07 6.85
N PHE A 106 -15.81 -5.51 7.94
CA PHE A 106 -16.40 -6.28 9.05
C PHE A 106 -17.79 -6.84 8.73
N GLN A 107 -18.49 -6.26 7.76
CA GLN A 107 -19.75 -6.83 7.24
C GLN A 107 -19.49 -7.98 6.26
N ASP A 108 -18.49 -7.85 5.41
CA ASP A 108 -18.19 -8.85 4.37
C ASP A 108 -17.54 -10.11 4.93
N TYR A 109 -16.79 -9.99 6.01
CA TYR A 109 -16.01 -11.09 6.57
C TYR A 109 -16.17 -11.18 8.10
N PRO A 110 -16.26 -12.39 8.67
CA PRO A 110 -16.29 -12.60 10.13
C PRO A 110 -14.87 -12.46 10.70
N ILE A 111 -14.27 -11.28 10.54
CA ILE A 111 -12.90 -10.99 11.00
C ILE A 111 -12.89 -10.58 12.46
N ASN A 112 -11.88 -11.02 13.21
CA ASN A 112 -11.67 -10.65 14.61
C ASN A 112 -10.69 -9.50 14.78
N LYS A 113 -9.87 -9.24 13.76
CA LYS A 113 -8.82 -8.22 13.80
C LYS A 113 -8.61 -7.63 12.42
N MET A 114 -8.48 -6.32 12.36
CA MET A 114 -8.12 -5.60 11.14
C MET A 114 -6.70 -5.04 11.26
N ILE A 115 -5.85 -5.41 10.31
CA ILE A 115 -4.45 -4.97 10.25
C ILE A 115 -4.29 -4.10 9.00
N TYR A 116 -3.91 -2.84 9.21
CA TYR A 116 -3.55 -1.93 8.14
C TYR A 116 -2.04 -1.94 7.95
N VAL A 117 -1.59 -2.35 6.75
CA VAL A 117 -0.18 -2.36 6.38
C VAL A 117 0.11 -1.08 5.60
N VAL A 118 0.57 -0.05 6.30
CA VAL A 118 0.77 1.30 5.76
C VAL A 118 2.02 1.93 6.36
N GLY A 119 2.70 2.82 5.63
CA GLY A 119 3.90 3.50 6.08
C GLY A 119 3.73 4.31 7.37
N ASN A 120 4.83 4.49 8.09
CA ASN A 120 4.87 5.16 9.40
C ASN A 120 4.45 6.64 9.35
N GLU A 121 4.43 7.25 8.19
CA GLU A 121 3.93 8.62 8.00
C GLU A 121 2.43 8.74 8.30
N GLN A 122 1.68 7.63 8.30
CA GLN A 122 0.26 7.56 8.59
C GLN A 122 -0.09 7.18 10.04
N ASN A 123 0.88 7.14 10.95
CA ASN A 123 0.66 6.76 12.36
C ASN A 123 -0.46 7.59 13.00
N TYR A 124 -0.43 8.90 12.83
CA TYR A 124 -1.46 9.81 13.37
C TYR A 124 -2.84 9.50 12.78
N HIS A 125 -2.91 9.27 11.47
CA HIS A 125 -4.16 8.96 10.78
C HIS A 125 -4.85 7.71 11.35
N PHE A 126 -4.10 6.61 11.54
CA PHE A 126 -4.66 5.37 12.07
C PHE A 126 -4.98 5.44 13.57
N GLN A 127 -4.25 6.24 14.33
CA GLN A 127 -4.62 6.55 15.71
C GLN A 127 -5.98 7.24 15.77
N VAL A 128 -6.18 8.27 14.96
CA VAL A 128 -7.46 8.99 14.84
C VAL A 128 -8.57 8.06 14.36
N LEU A 129 -8.34 7.25 13.32
CA LEU A 129 -9.33 6.31 12.81
C LEU A 129 -9.83 5.34 13.89
N SER A 130 -8.90 4.76 14.66
CA SER A 130 -9.25 3.85 15.77
C SER A 130 -10.17 4.51 16.79
N ILE A 131 -9.88 5.75 17.18
CA ILE A 131 -10.69 6.52 18.13
C ILE A 131 -12.07 6.83 17.55
N LEU A 132 -12.15 7.23 16.30
CA LEU A 132 -13.42 7.56 15.65
C LEU A 132 -14.32 6.34 15.50
N LEU A 133 -13.76 5.18 15.15
CA LEU A 133 -14.50 3.92 15.07
C LEU A 133 -15.06 3.52 16.44
N ASP A 134 -14.29 3.68 17.50
CA ASP A 134 -14.75 3.43 18.87
C ASP A 134 -15.88 4.42 19.28
N LYS A 135 -15.71 5.71 19.01
CA LYS A 135 -16.76 6.73 19.28
C LYS A 135 -18.05 6.47 18.50
N LEU A 136 -17.96 5.92 17.29
CA LEU A 136 -19.11 5.52 16.47
C LEU A 136 -19.78 4.22 16.96
N GLY A 137 -19.25 3.58 18.00
CA GLY A 137 -19.81 2.40 18.63
C GLY A 137 -19.43 1.08 17.96
N PHE A 138 -18.37 1.07 17.15
CA PHE A 138 -17.81 -0.17 16.63
C PHE A 138 -16.95 -0.84 17.72
N GLU A 139 -17.40 -1.96 18.27
CA GLU A 139 -16.70 -2.69 19.33
C GLU A 139 -15.27 -3.09 18.95
N TRP A 140 -15.03 -3.31 17.67
CA TRP A 140 -13.73 -3.67 17.11
C TRP A 140 -12.82 -2.45 16.80
N GLY A 141 -13.29 -1.21 16.98
CA GLY A 141 -12.52 0.00 16.68
C GLY A 141 -11.18 0.06 17.41
N LYS A 142 -11.16 -0.26 18.69
CA LYS A 142 -9.94 -0.35 19.52
C LYS A 142 -9.01 -1.50 19.15
N GLY A 143 -9.50 -2.51 18.44
CA GLY A 143 -8.73 -3.66 17.97
C GLY A 143 -8.03 -3.44 16.64
N LEU A 144 -8.15 -2.27 16.04
CA LEU A 144 -7.45 -1.90 14.82
C LEU A 144 -5.93 -1.89 15.06
N VAL A 145 -5.20 -2.55 14.18
CA VAL A 145 -3.73 -2.60 14.23
C VAL A 145 -3.15 -1.90 13.01
N HIS A 146 -2.36 -0.87 13.24
CA HIS A 146 -1.52 -0.30 12.19
C HIS A 146 -0.15 -1.01 12.20
N PHE A 147 0.07 -1.88 11.21
CA PHE A 147 1.39 -2.42 10.94
C PHE A 147 2.19 -1.36 10.18
N SER A 148 2.79 -0.47 10.99
CA SER A 148 3.52 0.70 10.52
C SER A 148 4.90 0.27 10.03
N TYR A 149 5.13 0.31 8.72
CA TYR A 149 6.43 -0.02 8.17
C TYR A 149 7.29 1.24 7.95
N GLY A 150 8.62 1.04 8.03
CA GLY A 150 9.62 2.07 7.76
C GLY A 150 9.73 2.36 6.25
N MET A 151 10.30 3.52 5.94
CA MET A 151 10.49 3.94 4.54
C MET A 151 11.66 3.20 3.90
N VAL A 152 11.51 2.88 2.61
CA VAL A 152 12.61 2.44 1.76
C VAL A 152 13.17 3.66 1.06
N GLU A 153 14.45 3.92 1.25
CA GLU A 153 15.16 5.05 0.65
C GLU A 153 16.18 4.52 -0.36
N LEU A 154 16.52 5.33 -1.33
CA LEU A 154 17.64 5.05 -2.24
C LEU A 154 18.93 5.68 -1.68
N PRO A 155 20.12 5.25 -2.14
CA PRO A 155 21.39 5.86 -1.73
C PRO A 155 21.44 7.38 -1.95
N GLU A 156 20.72 7.89 -2.95
CA GLU A 156 20.60 9.31 -3.29
C GLU A 156 19.66 10.08 -2.35
N GLY A 157 18.91 9.40 -1.50
CA GLY A 157 18.01 10.00 -0.51
C GLY A 157 16.55 9.57 -0.61
N LYS A 158 15.68 10.33 0.06
CA LYS A 158 14.23 10.04 0.12
C LYS A 158 13.56 10.21 -1.22
N MET A 159 12.74 9.24 -1.59
CA MET A 159 11.84 9.35 -2.72
C MET A 159 10.73 10.37 -2.42
N LYS A 160 10.56 11.37 -3.29
CA LYS A 160 9.52 12.39 -3.16
C LYS A 160 8.74 12.51 -4.45
N SER A 161 7.51 12.03 -4.45
CA SER A 161 6.64 12.02 -5.64
C SER A 161 6.39 13.41 -6.24
N ARG A 162 6.32 14.46 -5.40
CA ARG A 162 6.10 15.84 -5.85
C ARG A 162 7.33 16.48 -6.50
N GLU A 163 8.51 15.93 -6.28
CA GLU A 163 9.79 16.45 -6.80
C GLU A 163 10.33 15.60 -7.98
N GLY A 164 9.56 14.58 -8.42
CA GLY A 164 9.96 13.70 -9.52
C GLY A 164 11.12 12.73 -9.20
N THR A 165 11.44 12.56 -7.92
CA THR A 165 12.49 11.64 -7.44
C THR A 165 11.93 10.32 -6.95
N VAL A 166 10.84 9.84 -7.57
CA VAL A 166 10.25 8.53 -7.28
C VAL A 166 10.83 7.51 -8.26
N VAL A 167 11.22 6.36 -7.73
CA VAL A 167 11.50 5.18 -8.55
C VAL A 167 10.24 4.33 -8.56
N ASP A 168 9.66 4.13 -9.71
CA ASP A 168 8.51 3.27 -9.87
C ASP A 168 8.86 1.81 -9.55
N ALA A 169 7.91 1.08 -9.00
CA ALA A 169 8.12 -0.34 -8.65
C ALA A 169 8.45 -1.19 -9.89
N ASP A 170 7.83 -0.87 -11.02
CA ASP A 170 8.11 -1.56 -12.28
C ASP A 170 9.54 -1.30 -12.75
N ASP A 171 10.00 -0.05 -12.74
CA ASP A 171 11.38 0.31 -13.11
C ASP A 171 12.39 -0.36 -12.18
N LEU A 172 12.09 -0.43 -10.89
CA LEU A 172 12.95 -1.11 -9.92
C LEU A 172 13.04 -2.62 -10.20
N MET A 173 11.90 -3.26 -10.50
CA MET A 173 11.87 -4.68 -10.86
C MET A 173 12.67 -4.95 -12.15
N GLU A 174 12.50 -4.13 -13.19
CA GLU A 174 13.24 -4.26 -14.45
C GLU A 174 14.76 -4.08 -14.23
N ALA A 175 15.17 -3.05 -13.48
CA ALA A 175 16.57 -2.83 -13.14
C ALA A 175 17.17 -4.02 -12.37
N MET A 176 16.42 -4.62 -11.46
CA MET A 176 16.85 -5.80 -10.72
C MET A 176 16.98 -7.05 -11.60
N ILE A 177 16.07 -7.24 -12.55
CA ILE A 177 16.11 -8.34 -13.52
C ILE A 177 17.34 -8.20 -14.42
N GLU A 178 17.60 -7.00 -14.95
CA GLU A 178 18.76 -6.75 -15.79
C GLU A 178 20.08 -6.95 -15.03
N THR A 179 20.19 -6.41 -13.81
CA THR A 179 21.38 -6.64 -12.95
C THR A 179 21.58 -8.13 -12.66
N ALA A 180 20.51 -8.88 -12.42
CA ALA A 180 20.58 -10.33 -12.20
C ALA A 180 21.06 -11.06 -13.45
N LYS A 181 20.60 -10.63 -14.64
CA LYS A 181 21.01 -11.19 -15.93
C LYS A 181 22.50 -10.96 -16.18
N GLU A 182 22.96 -9.71 -16.04
CA GLU A 182 24.38 -9.35 -16.20
C GLU A 182 25.27 -10.15 -15.24
N THR A 183 24.97 -10.14 -13.95
CA THR A 183 25.73 -10.86 -12.95
C THR A 183 25.76 -12.37 -13.19
N SER A 184 24.63 -12.95 -13.61
CA SER A 184 24.55 -14.40 -13.90
C SER A 184 25.35 -14.76 -15.15
N ALA A 185 25.38 -13.90 -16.17
CA ALA A 185 26.16 -14.07 -17.37
C ALA A 185 27.67 -13.98 -17.07
N GLU A 186 28.10 -12.96 -16.32
CA GLU A 186 29.51 -12.82 -15.88
C GLU A 186 30.02 -14.04 -15.11
N LEU A 187 29.14 -14.68 -14.35
CA LEU A 187 29.46 -15.90 -13.58
C LEU A 187 29.33 -17.19 -14.41
N GLY A 188 29.02 -17.11 -15.71
CA GLY A 188 28.84 -18.27 -16.59
C GLY A 188 27.62 -19.13 -16.22
N LYS A 189 26.64 -18.58 -15.48
CA LYS A 189 25.46 -19.32 -15.00
C LYS A 189 24.37 -19.47 -16.07
N LEU A 190 24.50 -18.75 -17.19
CA LEU A 190 23.54 -18.75 -18.29
C LEU A 190 24.09 -19.50 -19.54
N ASP A 191 25.28 -20.06 -19.45
CA ASP A 191 25.91 -20.74 -20.57
C ASP A 191 25.12 -21.99 -20.99
N GLY A 192 24.88 -22.08 -22.30
CA GLY A 192 24.15 -23.20 -22.90
C GLY A 192 22.62 -23.14 -22.79
N LEU A 193 22.06 -22.07 -22.20
CA LEU A 193 20.63 -21.83 -22.12
C LEU A 193 20.11 -21.09 -23.35
N THR A 194 18.85 -21.31 -23.69
CA THR A 194 18.14 -20.44 -24.64
C THR A 194 17.92 -19.07 -24.04
N GLN A 195 17.65 -18.07 -24.90
CA GLN A 195 17.36 -16.71 -24.46
C GLN A 195 16.14 -16.67 -23.51
N GLU A 196 15.10 -17.43 -23.80
CA GLU A 196 13.89 -17.49 -22.97
C GLU A 196 14.18 -18.07 -21.56
N GLU A 197 14.98 -19.13 -21.50
CA GLU A 197 15.42 -19.72 -20.24
C GLU A 197 16.27 -18.75 -19.42
N ALA A 198 17.22 -18.07 -20.06
CA ALA A 198 18.08 -17.08 -19.43
C ALA A 198 17.26 -15.90 -18.89
N ASP A 199 16.32 -15.37 -19.66
CA ASP A 199 15.43 -14.28 -19.24
C ASP A 199 14.52 -14.70 -18.08
N ASN A 200 13.99 -15.92 -18.10
CA ASN A 200 13.18 -16.44 -17.00
C ASN A 200 14.00 -16.62 -15.70
N ILE A 201 15.22 -17.14 -15.79
CA ILE A 201 16.12 -17.26 -14.64
C ILE A 201 16.46 -15.87 -14.10
N ALA A 202 16.85 -14.93 -14.96
CA ALA A 202 17.14 -13.56 -14.56
C ALA A 202 15.96 -12.92 -13.81
N ARG A 203 14.73 -13.13 -14.29
CA ARG A 203 13.50 -12.67 -13.63
C ARG A 203 13.32 -13.29 -12.26
N ILE A 204 13.48 -14.60 -12.13
CA ILE A 204 13.34 -15.31 -10.83
C ILE A 204 14.39 -14.84 -9.84
N VAL A 205 15.64 -14.69 -10.28
CA VAL A 205 16.77 -14.26 -9.44
C VAL A 205 16.59 -12.79 -9.04
N GLY A 206 16.31 -11.91 -9.99
CA GLY A 206 16.14 -10.47 -9.75
C GLY A 206 14.98 -10.16 -8.79
N LEU A 207 13.81 -10.73 -9.03
CA LEU A 207 12.66 -10.55 -8.14
C LEU A 207 12.87 -11.21 -6.78
N GLY A 208 13.51 -12.37 -6.73
CA GLY A 208 13.89 -13.03 -5.47
C GLY A 208 14.85 -12.19 -4.65
N ALA A 209 15.85 -11.60 -5.29
CA ALA A 209 16.81 -10.69 -4.66
C ALA A 209 16.12 -9.44 -4.09
N LEU A 210 15.27 -8.78 -4.87
CA LEU A 210 14.51 -7.61 -4.45
C LEU A 210 13.64 -7.90 -3.22
N LYS A 211 12.79 -8.94 -3.31
CA LYS A 211 11.88 -9.31 -2.22
C LYS A 211 12.64 -9.67 -0.95
N TYR A 212 13.67 -10.49 -1.06
CA TYR A 212 14.46 -10.91 0.10
C TYR A 212 15.17 -9.73 0.76
N PHE A 213 15.75 -8.82 -0.03
CA PHE A 213 16.47 -7.66 0.49
C PHE A 213 15.56 -6.75 1.30
N ILE A 214 14.35 -6.50 0.81
CA ILE A 214 13.35 -5.69 1.52
C ILE A 214 12.86 -6.41 2.79
N LEU A 215 12.56 -7.70 2.69
CA LEU A 215 11.94 -8.46 3.78
C LEU A 215 12.91 -8.92 4.87
N LYS A 216 14.21 -8.95 4.62
CA LYS A 216 15.21 -9.33 5.64
C LYS A 216 15.41 -8.29 6.75
N VAL A 217 14.95 -7.07 6.53
CA VAL A 217 15.03 -5.98 7.50
C VAL A 217 13.76 -5.94 8.35
N ASP A 218 13.89 -5.58 9.65
CA ASP A 218 12.72 -5.32 10.49
C ASP A 218 11.82 -4.28 9.80
N ALA A 219 10.57 -4.65 9.56
CA ALA A 219 9.62 -3.83 8.81
C ALA A 219 9.41 -2.42 9.39
N ARG A 220 9.64 -2.21 10.69
CA ARG A 220 9.51 -0.90 11.36
C ARG A 220 10.68 0.04 11.13
N LYS A 221 11.80 -0.46 10.61
CA LYS A 221 13.01 0.32 10.37
C LYS A 221 13.00 0.88 8.96
N ASN A 222 13.46 2.11 8.83
CA ASN A 222 13.83 2.63 7.52
C ASN A 222 15.04 1.87 7.00
N MET A 223 15.11 1.70 5.68
CA MET A 223 16.22 1.02 5.04
C MET A 223 16.65 1.75 3.77
N THR A 224 17.93 1.63 3.43
CA THR A 224 18.46 2.05 2.13
C THR A 224 18.57 0.83 1.24
N PHE A 225 17.91 0.87 0.09
CA PHE A 225 17.96 -0.21 -0.90
C PHE A 225 19.18 -0.05 -1.81
N ASN A 226 20.00 -1.09 -1.89
CA ASN A 226 21.15 -1.15 -2.79
C ASN A 226 20.99 -2.33 -3.77
N PRO A 227 20.76 -2.08 -5.07
CA PRO A 227 20.59 -3.15 -6.05
C PRO A 227 21.76 -4.13 -6.13
N LYS A 228 22.98 -3.64 -6.11
CA LYS A 228 24.19 -4.48 -6.25
C LYS A 228 24.38 -5.43 -5.07
N GLU A 229 24.15 -4.95 -3.86
CA GLU A 229 24.27 -5.79 -2.66
C GLU A 229 23.17 -6.84 -2.58
N SER A 230 22.01 -6.62 -3.20
CA SER A 230 20.88 -7.55 -3.15
C SER A 230 21.09 -8.80 -4.01
N ILE A 231 21.96 -8.75 -5.02
CA ILE A 231 22.21 -9.84 -6.01
C ILE A 231 23.52 -10.62 -5.70
N ASP A 232 24.14 -10.43 -4.58
CA ASP A 232 25.32 -11.22 -4.21
C ASP A 232 24.95 -12.70 -3.94
N PHE A 233 25.61 -13.62 -4.65
CA PHE A 233 25.43 -15.06 -4.49
C PHE A 233 26.17 -15.65 -3.28
N ASN A 234 27.04 -14.88 -2.61
CA ASN A 234 27.83 -15.32 -1.47
C ASN A 234 27.37 -14.74 -0.13
N GLY A 235 26.40 -13.83 -0.16
CA GLY A 235 25.94 -13.10 1.02
C GLY A 235 24.60 -13.58 1.59
N ASN A 236 24.07 -12.82 2.53
CA ASN A 236 22.72 -13.02 3.06
C ASN A 236 21.68 -12.42 2.07
N THR A 237 21.42 -13.14 0.97
CA THR A 237 20.64 -12.68 -0.18
C THR A 237 19.69 -13.76 -0.67
N GLY A 238 18.67 -13.34 -1.45
CA GLY A 238 17.78 -14.27 -2.13
C GLY A 238 18.52 -15.23 -3.09
N PRO A 239 19.38 -14.71 -3.97
CA PRO A 239 20.19 -15.54 -4.88
C PRO A 239 21.06 -16.59 -4.17
N PHE A 240 21.61 -16.30 -3.01
CA PHE A 240 22.35 -17.29 -2.22
C PHE A 240 21.47 -18.46 -1.77
N ILE A 241 20.24 -18.18 -1.33
CA ILE A 241 19.28 -19.22 -0.94
C ILE A 241 18.88 -20.06 -2.15
N GLN A 242 18.55 -19.40 -3.28
CA GLN A 242 18.20 -20.07 -4.53
C GLN A 242 19.34 -20.97 -5.04
N TYR A 243 20.56 -20.48 -5.02
CA TYR A 243 21.75 -21.24 -5.41
C TYR A 243 21.99 -22.42 -4.47
N THR A 244 21.85 -22.24 -3.17
CA THR A 244 21.96 -23.32 -2.18
C THR A 244 20.95 -24.43 -2.43
N TYR A 245 19.67 -24.05 -2.73
CA TYR A 245 18.66 -25.02 -3.10
C TYR A 245 19.05 -25.82 -4.35
N ALA A 246 19.50 -25.14 -5.42
CA ALA A 246 19.93 -25.80 -6.66
C ALA A 246 21.10 -26.78 -6.40
N ARG A 247 22.05 -26.41 -5.54
CA ARG A 247 23.14 -27.32 -5.15
C ARG A 247 22.65 -28.56 -4.40
N VAL A 248 21.72 -28.39 -3.48
CA VAL A 248 21.12 -29.53 -2.74
C VAL A 248 20.44 -30.48 -3.73
N GLN A 249 19.67 -29.95 -4.68
CA GLN A 249 19.01 -30.78 -5.71
C GLN A 249 20.01 -31.51 -6.63
N SER A 250 21.20 -30.96 -6.80
CA SER A 250 22.24 -31.60 -7.62
C SER A 250 22.95 -32.73 -6.91
N VAL A 251 22.83 -32.86 -5.59
CA VAL A 251 23.46 -33.91 -4.76
C VAL A 251 22.49 -35.06 -4.49
N LEU A 252 21.21 -34.79 -4.50
CA LEU A 252 20.14 -35.78 -4.32
C LEU A 252 19.88 -36.58 -5.61
#